data_81f969e9faa363a6fc71e19dc90674af
#
_entry.id   81f969e9faa363a6fc71e19dc90674af
#
_cell.length_a   1.000
_cell.length_b   1.000
_cell.length_c   1.000
_cell.angle_alpha   90.00
_cell.angle_beta   90.00
_cell.angle_gamma   90.00
#
_symmetry.space_group_name_H-M   'P 1'
#
loop_
_entity.id
_entity.type
_entity.pdbx_description
1 polymer ?
#
loop_
_entity_poly.entity_id
_entity_poly.type
_entity_poly.pdbx_seq_one_letter_code
_entity_poly.pdbx_strand_id
1 'polypeptide(L)'
;MNQIERRDKGLAYVCDDEAFAQQAECRKILQQLNFMDRSDFDGIKEVVKQLLGKSDEAFINPPFYCDYGFNIEVGKEFFANYNCTIIDVAKVIIGDNCMLAPNVAIYTAGHPVHPAARNTAYEYGIGVTIG
;
A
#
# COMPACT_ATOMS: atom_id res chain seq x y z
N MET A 1 -6.55 -1.18 -23.90
CA MET A 1 -6.04 -1.36 -22.52
C MET A 1 -6.81 -0.41 -21.60
N ASN A 2 -7.45 -0.94 -20.54
CA ASN A 2 -8.17 -0.10 -19.59
C ASN A 2 -7.22 0.59 -18.59
N GLN A 3 -7.73 1.43 -17.70
CA GLN A 3 -6.90 2.21 -16.79
C GLN A 3 -6.18 1.33 -15.77
N ILE A 4 -6.83 0.27 -15.26
CA ILE A 4 -6.21 -0.67 -14.33
C ILE A 4 -5.01 -1.39 -14.98
N GLU A 5 -5.19 -1.85 -16.22
CA GLU A 5 -4.11 -2.50 -16.96
C GLU A 5 -2.94 -1.54 -17.20
N ARG A 6 -3.23 -0.29 -17.53
CA ARG A 6 -2.20 0.74 -17.69
C ARG A 6 -1.43 0.96 -16.39
N ARG A 7 -2.16 1.12 -15.27
CA ARG A 7 -1.55 1.27 -13.94
C ARG A 7 -0.60 0.11 -13.64
N ASP A 8 -1.08 -1.12 -13.85
CA ASP A 8 -0.33 -2.31 -13.47
C ASP A 8 0.90 -2.55 -14.35
N LYS A 9 0.92 -1.95 -15.53
CA LYS A 9 2.08 -1.99 -16.44
C LYS A 9 3.03 -0.81 -16.26
N GLY A 10 2.81 0.05 -15.26
CA GLY A 10 3.66 1.21 -15.03
C GLY A 10 3.47 2.35 -16.03
N LEU A 11 2.37 2.34 -16.78
CA LEU A 11 2.03 3.38 -17.75
C LEU A 11 1.24 4.50 -17.06
N ALA A 12 1.26 5.68 -17.67
CA ALA A 12 0.39 6.76 -17.21
C ALA A 12 -1.08 6.33 -17.30
N TYR A 13 -1.84 6.57 -16.24
CA TYR A 13 -3.23 6.18 -16.13
C TYR A 13 -4.04 7.22 -15.37
N VAL A 14 -5.35 7.15 -15.51
CA VAL A 14 -6.29 7.95 -14.72
C VAL A 14 -6.96 7.03 -13.71
N CYS A 15 -7.01 7.44 -12.44
CA CYS A 15 -7.71 6.70 -11.40
C CYS A 15 -9.21 6.79 -11.67
N ASP A 16 -9.78 5.73 -12.22
CA ASP A 16 -11.19 5.64 -12.59
C ASP A 16 -12.04 4.99 -11.49
N ASP A 17 -13.34 4.79 -11.78
CA ASP A 17 -14.27 4.22 -10.81
C ASP A 17 -13.85 2.83 -10.34
N GLU A 18 -13.26 2.01 -11.21
CA GLU A 18 -12.76 0.69 -10.83
C GLU A 18 -11.61 0.78 -9.84
N ALA A 19 -10.65 1.69 -10.09
CA ALA A 19 -9.54 1.93 -9.17
C ALA A 19 -10.04 2.48 -7.83
N PHE A 20 -10.99 3.41 -7.84
CA PHE A 20 -11.59 3.92 -6.60
C PHE A 20 -12.33 2.82 -5.83
N ALA A 21 -12.99 1.88 -6.51
CA ALA A 21 -13.64 0.75 -5.86
C ALA A 21 -12.61 -0.14 -5.15
N GLN A 22 -11.45 -0.38 -5.76
CA GLN A 22 -10.36 -1.11 -5.13
C GLN A 22 -9.81 -0.37 -3.90
N GLN A 23 -9.65 0.94 -3.99
CA GLN A 23 -9.24 1.76 -2.84
C GLN A 23 -10.28 1.74 -1.72
N ALA A 24 -11.56 1.75 -2.06
CA ALA A 24 -12.63 1.68 -1.07
C ALA A 24 -12.58 0.37 -0.28
N GLU A 25 -12.33 -0.76 -0.94
CA GLU A 25 -12.15 -2.05 -0.26
C GLU A 25 -10.94 -2.01 0.69
N CYS A 26 -9.83 -1.44 0.26
CA CYS A 26 -8.66 -1.25 1.12
C CYS A 26 -9.00 -0.40 2.35
N ARG A 27 -9.72 0.70 2.17
CA ARG A 27 -10.09 1.59 3.27
C ARG A 27 -10.97 0.93 4.32
N LYS A 28 -11.82 -0.01 3.93
CA LYS A 28 -12.62 -0.78 4.89
C LYS A 28 -11.73 -1.61 5.80
N ILE A 29 -10.71 -2.26 5.23
CA ILE A 29 -9.77 -3.06 6.02
C ILE A 29 -8.90 -2.15 6.90
N LEU A 30 -8.43 -1.01 6.36
CA LEU A 30 -7.67 -0.04 7.14
C LEU A 30 -8.47 0.53 8.30
N GLN A 31 -9.75 0.79 8.11
CA GLN A 31 -10.61 1.26 9.20
C GLN A 31 -10.70 0.20 10.30
N GLN A 32 -10.87 -1.06 9.94
CA GLN A 32 -10.86 -2.14 10.92
C GLN A 32 -9.53 -2.19 11.67
N LEU A 33 -8.40 -2.17 10.95
CA LEU A 33 -7.08 -2.22 11.56
C LEU A 33 -6.82 -1.02 12.50
N ASN A 34 -7.12 0.19 12.03
CA ASN A 34 -6.73 1.42 12.72
C ASN A 34 -7.62 1.74 13.93
N PHE A 35 -8.79 1.14 14.03
CA PHE A 35 -9.73 1.39 15.13
C PHE A 35 -10.02 0.17 16.00
N MET A 36 -9.34 -0.94 15.80
CA MET A 36 -9.48 -2.11 16.64
C MET A 36 -8.71 -1.97 17.96
N ASP A 37 -8.97 -2.85 18.90
CA ASP A 37 -8.22 -2.93 20.15
C ASP A 37 -6.75 -3.23 19.86
N ARG A 38 -5.87 -2.31 20.21
CA ARG A 38 -4.44 -2.43 19.91
C ARG A 38 -3.71 -3.46 20.76
N SER A 39 -4.33 -3.95 21.82
CA SER A 39 -3.79 -5.06 22.61
C SER A 39 -4.14 -6.44 22.05
N ASP A 40 -5.05 -6.50 21.08
CA ASP A 40 -5.41 -7.73 20.39
C ASP A 40 -4.39 -8.06 19.29
N PHE A 41 -3.24 -8.56 19.69
CA PHE A 41 -2.14 -8.82 18.75
C PHE A 41 -2.48 -9.86 17.70
N ASP A 42 -3.18 -10.92 18.08
CA ASP A 42 -3.60 -11.96 17.12
C ASP A 42 -4.63 -11.41 16.12
N GLY A 43 -5.55 -10.59 16.59
CA GLY A 43 -6.52 -9.92 15.72
C GLY A 43 -5.85 -8.97 14.73
N ILE A 44 -4.85 -8.21 15.18
CA ILE A 44 -4.07 -7.32 14.31
C ILE A 44 -3.36 -8.12 13.22
N LYS A 45 -2.70 -9.22 13.57
CA LYS A 45 -2.04 -10.10 12.58
C LYS A 45 -3.01 -10.61 11.53
N GLU A 46 -4.19 -11.00 11.94
CA GLU A 46 -5.21 -11.51 11.01
C GLU A 46 -5.69 -10.44 10.04
N VAL A 47 -5.92 -9.22 10.52
CA VAL A 47 -6.33 -8.11 9.66
C VAL A 47 -5.21 -7.71 8.70
N VAL A 48 -3.96 -7.68 9.17
CA VAL A 48 -2.79 -7.41 8.32
C VAL A 48 -2.67 -8.45 7.21
N LYS A 49 -2.92 -9.72 7.52
CA LYS A 49 -2.90 -10.79 6.53
C LYS A 49 -3.95 -10.60 5.45
N GLN A 50 -5.14 -10.11 5.81
CA GLN A 50 -6.19 -9.80 4.85
C GLN A 50 -5.85 -8.60 3.98
N LEU A 51 -5.12 -7.62 4.54
CA LEU A 51 -4.80 -6.36 3.87
C LEU A 51 -3.70 -6.52 2.82
N LEU A 52 -2.60 -7.18 3.19
CA LEU A 52 -1.41 -7.27 2.34
C LEU A 52 -1.58 -8.33 1.23
N GLY A 53 -0.99 -8.07 0.08
CA GLY A 53 -1.03 -8.99 -1.06
C GLY A 53 -0.31 -10.30 -0.76
N LYS A 54 0.81 -10.23 -0.03
CA LYS A 54 1.57 -11.41 0.41
C LYS A 54 2.27 -11.08 1.72
N SER A 55 2.14 -11.97 2.71
CA SER A 55 2.80 -11.80 4.01
C SER A 55 3.01 -13.16 4.68
N ASP A 56 3.96 -13.21 5.60
CA ASP A 56 4.25 -14.38 6.41
C ASP A 56 4.65 -13.89 7.82
N GLU A 57 3.72 -14.02 8.78
CA GLU A 57 3.86 -13.55 10.15
C GLU A 57 4.17 -12.04 10.23
N ALA A 58 3.48 -11.22 9.44
CA ALA A 58 3.64 -9.78 9.46
C ALA A 58 2.87 -9.15 10.61
N PHE A 59 3.47 -8.14 11.23
CA PHE A 59 2.82 -7.31 12.23
C PHE A 59 2.97 -5.83 11.89
N ILE A 60 1.87 -5.11 11.98
CA ILE A 60 1.85 -3.66 11.75
C ILE A 60 1.18 -2.99 12.94
N ASN A 61 1.91 -2.12 13.65
CA ASN A 61 1.30 -1.28 14.67
C ASN A 61 0.42 -0.21 14.02
N PRO A 62 -0.87 -0.16 14.33
CA PRO A 62 -1.73 0.92 13.84
C PRO A 62 -1.30 2.29 14.43
N PRO A 63 -1.54 3.39 13.75
CA PRO A 63 -2.23 3.47 12.44
C PRO A 63 -1.31 3.17 11.26
N PHE A 64 -1.90 2.61 10.22
CA PHE A 64 -1.24 2.28 8.95
C PHE A 64 -2.08 2.76 7.78
N TYR A 65 -1.44 3.22 6.72
CA TYR A 65 -2.13 3.74 5.54
C TYR A 65 -1.50 3.19 4.26
N CYS A 66 -2.33 2.82 3.31
CA CYS A 66 -1.92 2.44 1.97
C CYS A 66 -3.07 2.70 0.98
N ASP A 67 -2.81 2.58 -0.32
CA ASP A 67 -3.85 2.80 -1.33
C ASP A 67 -4.66 1.53 -1.61
N TYR A 68 -4.00 0.41 -1.79
CA TYR A 68 -4.63 -0.86 -2.21
C TYR A 68 -4.37 -2.01 -1.25
N GLY A 69 -3.20 -2.09 -0.66
CA GLY A 69 -2.77 -3.21 0.18
C GLY A 69 -2.29 -4.42 -0.64
N PHE A 70 -3.01 -4.81 -1.70
CA PHE A 70 -2.66 -5.99 -2.49
C PHE A 70 -1.34 -5.85 -3.26
N ASN A 71 -0.81 -4.65 -3.43
CA ASN A 71 0.49 -4.43 -4.05
C ASN A 71 1.66 -4.50 -3.07
N ILE A 72 1.39 -4.70 -1.79
CA ILE A 72 2.44 -4.80 -0.78
C ILE A 72 2.71 -6.29 -0.52
N GLU A 73 3.94 -6.71 -0.79
CA GLU A 73 4.39 -8.09 -0.56
C GLU A 73 5.58 -8.05 0.39
N VAL A 74 5.43 -8.72 1.51
CA VAL A 74 6.47 -8.76 2.54
C VAL A 74 6.92 -10.20 2.79
N GLY A 75 8.19 -10.36 3.12
CA GLY A 75 8.75 -11.63 3.50
C GLY A 75 8.42 -11.99 4.95
N LYS A 76 9.20 -12.92 5.51
CA LYS A 76 9.01 -13.42 6.87
C LYS A 76 9.27 -12.33 7.91
N GLU A 77 8.50 -12.36 8.99
CA GLU A 77 8.76 -11.54 10.17
C GLU A 77 8.82 -10.04 9.88
N PHE A 78 7.96 -9.55 8.98
CA PHE A 78 7.86 -8.12 8.72
C PHE A 78 7.25 -7.39 9.92
N PHE A 79 7.87 -6.29 10.31
CA PHE A 79 7.35 -5.41 11.36
C PHE A 79 7.34 -3.96 10.90
N ALA A 80 6.20 -3.29 11.00
CA ALA A 80 6.09 -1.85 10.81
C ALA A 80 5.60 -1.19 12.09
N ASN A 81 6.31 -0.17 12.54
CA ASN A 81 5.93 0.61 13.71
C ASN A 81 4.88 1.66 13.35
N TYR A 82 4.51 2.51 14.29
CA TYR A 82 3.37 3.45 14.16
C TYR A 82 3.52 4.42 13.00
N ASN A 83 2.39 4.80 12.41
CA ASN A 83 2.29 5.83 11.37
C ASN A 83 3.08 5.48 10.10
N CYS A 84 3.09 4.21 9.71
CA CYS A 84 3.65 3.79 8.44
C CYS A 84 2.67 4.10 7.31
N THR A 85 3.17 4.66 6.22
CA THR A 85 2.39 4.94 5.01
C THR A 85 3.08 4.33 3.81
N ILE A 86 2.39 3.45 3.10
CA ILE A 86 2.90 2.82 1.87
C ILE A 86 1.90 3.11 0.75
N ILE A 87 2.26 4.04 -0.14
CA ILE A 87 1.43 4.37 -1.29
C ILE A 87 1.73 3.37 -2.40
N ASP A 88 0.92 2.33 -2.49
CA ASP A 88 1.18 1.14 -3.31
C ASP A 88 0.39 1.15 -4.62
N VAL A 89 0.54 2.21 -5.42
CA VAL A 89 0.03 2.24 -6.80
C VAL A 89 0.72 1.16 -7.64
N ALA A 90 2.01 0.94 -7.41
CA ALA A 90 2.79 -0.16 -7.96
C ALA A 90 3.28 -1.08 -6.85
N LYS A 91 3.90 -2.19 -7.20
CA LYS A 91 4.37 -3.19 -6.24
C LYS A 91 5.44 -2.63 -5.29
N VAL A 92 5.25 -2.93 -4.01
CA VAL A 92 6.25 -2.73 -2.96
C VAL A 92 6.63 -4.11 -2.45
N ILE A 93 7.85 -4.53 -2.72
CA ILE A 93 8.34 -5.87 -2.35
C ILE A 93 9.42 -5.71 -1.29
N ILE A 94 9.16 -6.28 -0.12
CA ILE A 94 10.03 -6.16 1.05
C ILE A 94 10.51 -7.56 1.45
N GLY A 95 11.82 -7.71 1.64
CA GLY A 95 12.43 -8.98 2.02
C GLY A 95 12.15 -9.40 3.45
N ASP A 96 12.78 -10.51 3.87
CA ASP A 96 12.59 -11.08 5.20
C ASP A 96 13.20 -10.22 6.31
N ASN A 97 12.59 -10.28 7.49
CA ASN A 97 13.08 -9.65 8.73
C ASN A 97 13.24 -8.13 8.64
N CYS A 98 12.47 -7.48 7.79
CA CYS A 98 12.48 -6.03 7.68
C CYS A 98 11.71 -5.40 8.83
N MET A 99 12.31 -4.39 9.45
CA MET A 99 11.70 -3.60 10.52
C MET A 99 11.67 -2.14 10.10
N LEU A 100 10.47 -1.56 10.08
CA LEU A 100 10.29 -0.14 9.78
C LEU A 100 10.05 0.63 11.07
N ALA A 101 10.84 1.66 11.30
CA ALA A 101 10.68 2.57 12.45
C ALA A 101 9.39 3.40 12.32
N PRO A 102 8.97 4.10 13.38
CA PRO A 102 7.80 4.99 13.27
C PRO A 102 7.96 6.05 12.19
N ASN A 103 6.84 6.39 11.56
CA ASN A 103 6.75 7.46 10.56
C ASN A 103 7.52 7.19 9.26
N VAL A 104 7.79 5.92 8.93
CA VAL A 104 8.36 5.56 7.64
C VAL A 104 7.29 5.67 6.55
N ALA A 105 7.68 6.24 5.41
CA ALA A 105 6.83 6.36 4.25
C ALA A 105 7.53 5.81 3.01
N ILE A 106 6.78 5.03 2.21
CA ILE A 106 7.23 4.46 0.95
C ILE A 106 6.23 4.86 -0.13
N TYR A 107 6.70 5.53 -1.17
CA TYR A 107 5.84 6.05 -2.23
C TYR A 107 6.20 5.42 -3.57
N THR A 108 5.21 4.88 -4.27
CA THR A 108 5.37 4.39 -5.64
C THR A 108 4.67 5.29 -6.67
N ALA A 109 3.79 6.18 -6.23
CA ALA A 109 3.04 7.05 -7.12
C ALA A 109 3.88 8.25 -7.55
N GLY A 110 3.76 8.63 -8.81
CA GLY A 110 4.36 9.82 -9.36
C GLY A 110 3.39 10.58 -10.25
N HIS A 111 3.68 11.86 -10.46
CA HIS A 111 2.93 12.73 -11.36
C HIS A 111 3.88 13.38 -12.34
N PRO A 112 3.41 13.71 -13.58
CA PRO A 112 4.24 14.45 -14.53
C PRO A 112 4.70 15.78 -13.94
N VAL A 113 5.96 16.16 -14.18
CA VAL A 113 6.51 17.42 -13.63
C VAL A 113 6.24 18.63 -14.52
N HIS A 114 6.05 18.44 -15.84
CA HIS A 114 5.73 19.53 -16.74
C HIS A 114 4.34 20.09 -16.42
N PRO A 115 4.16 21.43 -16.33
CA PRO A 115 2.88 22.00 -15.88
C PRO A 115 1.67 21.54 -16.69
N ALA A 116 1.77 21.45 -18.02
CA ALA A 116 0.67 21.04 -18.85
C ALA A 116 0.25 19.59 -18.58
N ALA A 117 1.20 18.68 -18.36
CA ALA A 117 0.94 17.29 -18.05
C ALA A 117 0.56 17.12 -16.57
N ARG A 118 1.20 17.88 -15.65
CA ARG A 118 0.95 17.84 -14.21
C ARG A 118 -0.48 18.26 -13.86
N ASN A 119 -1.07 19.16 -14.63
CA ASN A 119 -2.44 19.63 -14.43
C ASN A 119 -3.50 18.70 -14.99
N THR A 120 -3.12 17.53 -15.51
CA THR A 120 -4.05 16.46 -15.90
C THR A 120 -4.31 15.55 -14.71
N ALA A 121 -5.27 14.62 -14.86
CA ALA A 121 -5.52 13.57 -13.86
C ALA A 121 -4.59 12.37 -14.01
N TYR A 122 -3.60 12.41 -14.90
CA TYR A 122 -2.68 11.31 -15.12
C TYR A 122 -1.67 11.17 -13.99
N GLU A 123 -1.46 9.93 -13.55
CA GLU A 123 -0.39 9.55 -12.63
C GLU A 123 0.24 8.24 -13.09
N TYR A 124 1.32 7.84 -12.47
CA TYR A 124 1.98 6.57 -12.77
C TYR A 124 2.55 5.95 -11.49
N GLY A 125 2.83 4.66 -11.54
CA GLY A 125 3.45 3.95 -10.42
C GLY A 125 4.77 3.32 -10.83
N ILE A 126 5.76 3.43 -9.95
CA ILE A 126 7.06 2.79 -10.09
C ILE A 126 7.29 1.95 -8.84
N GLY A 127 7.53 0.64 -9.03
CA GLY A 127 7.71 -0.28 -7.92
C GLY A 127 8.96 0.02 -7.09
N VAL A 128 8.91 -0.38 -5.82
CA VAL A 128 10.01 -0.26 -4.86
C VAL A 128 10.33 -1.64 -4.31
N THR A 129 11.60 -1.99 -4.24
CA THR A 129 12.07 -3.23 -3.63
C THR A 129 13.06 -2.90 -2.52
N ILE A 130 12.81 -3.48 -1.33
CA ILE A 130 13.66 -3.33 -0.16
C ILE A 130 14.15 -4.73 0.23
N GLY A 131 15.45 -4.90 0.23
CA GLY A 131 16.10 -6.16 0.53
C GLY A 131 16.22 -6.51 2.00
#